data_32de5603117d3cd3c70ab3d39a9a82ea
#
_entry.id   32de5603117d3cd3c70ab3d39a9a82ea
#
_cell.length_a   1.000
_cell.length_b   1.000
_cell.length_c   1.000
_cell.angle_alpha   90.00
_cell.angle_beta   90.00
_cell.angle_gamma   90.00
#
_symmetry.space_group_name_H-M   'P 1'
#
loop_
_entity.id
_entity.type
_entity.pdbx_description
1 polymer ?
#
loop_
_entity_poly.entity_id
_entity_poly.type
_entity_poly.pdbx_seq_one_letter_code
_entity_poly.pdbx_strand_id
1 'polypeptide(L)'
;MTVKHQSSLVLEGGGSRGVFTAGVLDFLMEKEVKFPYVVGVSAGSCNALDYVSWQPGRTRDCMIIEDKANSYIATKEALKKHELFDMDMLFDKYPNELFPFDFDTFFQSDTECEMVVTNCQTGDAEYMTEKHDRRRLMDIGRASSSIPVVSPMVEIDGVPYLDGGIADSIPLIPVSYTHLRAHETSL
;
A
#
# COMPACT_ATOMS: atom_id res chain seq x y z
N MET A 1 -15.58 21.94 8.96
CA MET A 1 -16.57 21.03 8.35
C MET A 1 -15.83 20.13 7.40
N THR A 2 -15.56 18.89 7.79
CA THR A 2 -14.92 17.88 6.92
C THR A 2 -15.95 17.54 5.84
N VAL A 3 -15.64 17.87 4.59
CA VAL A 3 -16.46 17.43 3.45
C VAL A 3 -16.23 15.93 3.33
N LYS A 4 -17.16 15.10 3.80
CA LYS A 4 -17.17 13.67 3.45
C LYS A 4 -17.51 13.60 1.97
N HIS A 5 -16.48 13.53 1.14
CA HIS A 5 -16.69 13.22 -0.26
C HIS A 5 -17.19 11.77 -0.34
N GLN A 6 -18.31 11.55 -1.03
CA GLN A 6 -18.84 10.20 -1.37
C GLN A 6 -18.01 9.58 -2.53
N SER A 7 -16.71 9.73 -2.48
CA SER A 7 -15.79 9.31 -3.53
C SER A 7 -14.69 8.45 -2.92
N SER A 8 -14.22 7.50 -3.69
CA SER A 8 -13.15 6.59 -3.33
C SER A 8 -11.83 7.02 -3.96
N LEU A 9 -10.73 6.66 -3.34
CA LEU A 9 -9.39 6.90 -3.84
C LEU A 9 -8.77 5.58 -4.34
N VAL A 10 -8.40 5.54 -5.61
CA VAL A 10 -7.74 4.39 -6.25
C VAL A 10 -6.31 4.77 -6.57
N LEU A 11 -5.35 4.00 -6.06
CA LEU A 11 -3.92 4.26 -6.17
C LEU A 11 -3.25 3.11 -6.91
N GLU A 12 -2.94 3.34 -8.19
CA GLU A 12 -2.22 2.35 -8.99
C GLU A 12 -0.78 2.15 -8.54
N GLY A 13 -0.19 1.02 -8.91
CA GLY A 13 1.22 0.74 -8.73
C GLY A 13 2.14 1.59 -9.62
N GLY A 14 3.43 1.35 -9.53
CA GLY A 14 4.38 2.04 -10.42
C GLY A 14 5.78 2.20 -9.85
N GLY A 15 6.12 1.52 -8.77
CA GLY A 15 7.45 1.61 -8.16
C GLY A 15 7.81 3.05 -7.81
N SER A 16 8.98 3.50 -8.21
CA SER A 16 9.48 4.86 -7.91
C SER A 16 8.59 6.00 -8.44
N ARG A 17 7.71 5.75 -9.41
CA ARG A 17 6.73 6.76 -9.86
C ARG A 17 5.69 7.11 -8.79
N GLY A 18 5.51 6.23 -7.81
CA GLY A 18 4.67 6.48 -6.64
C GLY A 18 5.02 7.74 -5.84
N VAL A 19 6.23 8.28 -6.00
CA VAL A 19 6.62 9.57 -5.40
C VAL A 19 5.77 10.74 -5.92
N PHE A 20 5.36 10.71 -7.18
CA PHE A 20 4.43 11.72 -7.70
C PHE A 20 3.07 11.64 -7.00
N THR A 21 2.55 10.41 -6.85
CA THR A 21 1.30 10.16 -6.10
C THR A 21 1.43 10.62 -4.65
N ALA A 22 2.56 10.34 -3.99
CA ALA A 22 2.83 10.81 -2.62
C ALA A 22 2.69 12.35 -2.51
N GLY A 23 3.26 13.11 -3.44
CA GLY A 23 3.13 14.57 -3.43
C GLY A 23 1.69 15.07 -3.58
N VAL A 24 0.87 14.37 -4.38
CA VAL A 24 -0.57 14.66 -4.49
C VAL A 24 -1.28 14.35 -3.17
N LEU A 25 -0.97 13.22 -2.54
CA LEU A 25 -1.59 12.83 -1.26
C LEU A 25 -1.15 13.76 -0.12
N ASP A 26 0.11 14.19 -0.09
CA ASP A 26 0.60 15.18 0.87
C ASP A 26 -0.21 16.48 0.76
N PHE A 27 -0.48 16.95 -0.45
CA PHE A 27 -1.33 18.10 -0.69
C PHE A 27 -2.78 17.87 -0.23
N LEU A 28 -3.34 16.70 -0.48
CA LEU A 28 -4.70 16.36 0.00
C LEU A 28 -4.76 16.32 1.52
N MET A 29 -3.74 15.77 2.18
CA MET A 29 -3.63 15.77 3.65
C MET A 29 -3.49 17.21 4.19
N GLU A 30 -2.69 18.07 3.55
CA GLU A 30 -2.59 19.49 3.91
C GLU A 30 -3.95 20.22 3.80
N LYS A 31 -4.78 19.85 2.83
CA LYS A 31 -6.14 20.40 2.64
C LYS A 31 -7.22 19.66 3.45
N GLU A 32 -6.82 18.75 4.34
CA GLU A 32 -7.74 17.96 5.18
C GLU A 32 -8.80 17.20 4.36
N VAL A 33 -8.49 16.81 3.13
CA VAL A 33 -9.35 15.99 2.28
C VAL A 33 -9.21 14.54 2.74
N LYS A 34 -10.33 13.89 3.09
CA LYS A 34 -10.39 12.48 3.50
C LYS A 34 -11.36 11.72 2.63
N PHE A 35 -10.93 10.55 2.18
CA PHE A 35 -11.78 9.60 1.47
C PHE A 35 -12.23 8.50 2.43
N PRO A 36 -13.51 8.07 2.40
CA PRO A 36 -14.00 6.98 3.25
C PRO A 36 -13.45 5.61 2.85
N TYR A 37 -12.97 5.47 1.60
CA TYR A 37 -12.40 4.25 1.06
C TYR A 37 -11.18 4.57 0.20
N VAL A 38 -10.12 3.81 0.44
CA VAL A 38 -8.86 3.89 -0.30
C VAL A 38 -8.43 2.48 -0.70
N VAL A 39 -8.10 2.27 -1.96
CA VAL A 39 -7.53 1.01 -2.43
C VAL A 39 -6.21 1.29 -3.15
N GLY A 40 -5.19 0.50 -2.83
CA GLY A 40 -3.85 0.65 -3.39
C GLY A 40 -3.27 -0.65 -3.93
N VAL A 41 -2.38 -0.52 -4.91
CA VAL A 41 -1.64 -1.62 -5.54
C VAL A 41 -0.16 -1.31 -5.53
N SER A 42 0.71 -2.25 -5.08
CA SER A 42 2.16 -2.08 -5.14
C SER A 42 2.61 -0.78 -4.43
N ALA A 43 3.34 0.10 -5.10
CA ALA A 43 3.67 1.43 -4.56
C ALA A 43 2.41 2.24 -4.16
N GLY A 44 1.28 2.00 -4.80
CA GLY A 44 -0.01 2.58 -4.42
C GLY A 44 -0.51 2.08 -3.05
N SER A 45 -0.20 0.83 -2.66
CA SER A 45 -0.48 0.32 -1.30
C SER A 45 0.33 1.07 -0.25
N CYS A 46 1.62 1.31 -0.49
CA CYS A 46 2.44 2.10 0.43
C CYS A 46 1.90 3.52 0.58
N ASN A 47 1.51 4.15 -0.53
CA ASN A 47 0.86 5.45 -0.52
C ASN A 47 -0.48 5.44 0.24
N ALA A 48 -1.29 4.38 0.08
CA ALA A 48 -2.55 4.22 0.81
C ALA A 48 -2.34 4.12 2.32
N LEU A 49 -1.36 3.32 2.75
CA LEU A 49 -0.98 3.17 4.15
C LEU A 49 -0.61 4.53 4.77
N ASP A 50 0.27 5.28 4.12
CA ASP A 50 0.75 6.57 4.62
C ASP A 50 -0.34 7.65 4.60
N TYR A 51 -1.23 7.63 3.61
CA TYR A 51 -2.37 8.52 3.55
C TYR A 51 -3.39 8.23 4.65
N VAL A 52 -3.73 6.96 4.91
CA VAL A 52 -4.70 6.57 5.92
C VAL A 52 -4.15 6.77 7.35
N SER A 53 -2.86 6.58 7.55
CA SER A 53 -2.18 6.91 8.81
C SER A 53 -1.88 8.41 8.98
N TRP A 54 -2.27 9.24 7.99
CA TRP A 54 -2.08 10.69 8.00
C TRP A 54 -0.62 11.13 8.20
N GLN A 55 0.30 10.49 7.48
CA GLN A 55 1.73 10.74 7.59
C GLN A 55 2.29 11.46 6.33
N PRO A 56 2.08 12.79 6.18
CA PRO A 56 2.59 13.52 5.02
C PRO A 56 4.11 13.46 4.96
N GLY A 57 4.63 13.31 3.75
CA GLY A 57 6.07 13.22 3.47
C GLY A 57 6.69 11.84 3.70
N ARG A 58 6.05 10.92 4.43
CA ARG A 58 6.64 9.63 4.77
C ARG A 58 6.98 8.79 3.53
N THR A 59 6.06 8.66 2.57
CA THR A 59 6.34 7.93 1.31
C THR A 59 7.53 8.52 0.57
N ARG A 60 7.63 9.84 0.47
CA ARG A 60 8.78 10.51 -0.13
C ARG A 60 10.07 10.12 0.59
N ASP A 61 10.09 10.19 1.91
CA ASP A 61 11.29 9.92 2.71
C ASP A 61 11.70 8.44 2.62
N CYS A 62 10.74 7.52 2.50
CA CYS A 62 11.00 6.09 2.24
C CYS A 62 11.51 5.81 0.83
N MET A 63 11.12 6.59 -0.18
CA MET A 63 11.47 6.35 -1.59
C MET A 63 12.68 7.11 -2.06
N ILE A 64 12.93 8.31 -1.53
CA ILE A 64 14.06 9.17 -1.87
C ILE A 64 15.10 9.11 -0.75
N ILE A 65 15.92 8.07 -0.78
CA ILE A 65 16.94 7.82 0.24
C ILE A 65 18.27 8.44 -0.19
N GLU A 66 18.72 9.47 0.51
CA GLU A 66 20.01 10.12 0.28
C GLU A 66 21.16 9.28 0.82
N ASP A 67 20.98 8.65 1.99
CA ASP A 67 21.98 7.78 2.60
C ASP A 67 21.90 6.37 2.01
N LYS A 68 22.92 6.00 1.23
CA LYS A 68 23.03 4.67 0.60
C LYS A 68 23.00 3.51 1.60
N ALA A 69 23.37 3.72 2.86
CA ALA A 69 23.34 2.69 3.89
C ALA A 69 21.88 2.30 4.25
N ASN A 70 20.95 3.20 4.03
CA ASN A 70 19.52 3.01 4.29
C ASN A 70 18.71 2.73 3.02
N SER A 71 19.37 2.58 1.85
CA SER A 71 18.69 2.25 0.61
C SER A 71 18.14 0.82 0.63
N TYR A 72 16.93 0.64 0.10
CA TYR A 72 16.31 -0.68 -0.11
C TYR A 72 16.58 -1.26 -1.49
N ILE A 73 17.24 -0.52 -2.37
CA ILE A 73 17.50 -0.93 -3.75
C ILE A 73 18.90 -1.54 -3.83
N ALA A 74 19.00 -2.74 -4.42
CA ALA A 74 20.26 -3.44 -4.71
C ALA A 74 21.21 -3.52 -3.49
N THR A 75 20.64 -3.72 -2.29
CA THR A 75 21.47 -3.95 -1.10
C THR A 75 22.29 -5.21 -1.24
N LYS A 76 23.39 -5.33 -0.49
CA LYS A 76 24.21 -6.55 -0.49
C LYS A 76 23.40 -7.78 -0.08
N GLU A 77 22.45 -7.61 0.83
CA GLU A 77 21.59 -8.68 1.31
C GLU A 77 20.55 -9.09 0.26
N ALA A 78 19.89 -8.14 -0.40
CA ALA A 78 18.97 -8.41 -1.50
C ALA A 78 19.70 -9.12 -2.67
N LEU A 79 20.87 -8.64 -3.06
CA LEU A 79 21.67 -9.26 -4.15
C LEU A 79 22.12 -10.69 -3.83
N LYS A 80 22.44 -11.02 -2.56
CA LYS A 80 22.73 -12.40 -2.13
C LYS A 80 21.53 -13.34 -2.30
N LYS A 81 20.32 -12.81 -2.13
CA LYS A 81 19.06 -13.53 -2.31
C LYS A 81 18.56 -13.53 -3.76
N HIS A 82 19.29 -12.90 -4.70
CA HIS A 82 18.88 -12.66 -6.08
C HIS A 82 17.64 -11.76 -6.19
N GLU A 83 17.48 -10.84 -5.26
CA GLU A 83 16.41 -9.85 -5.19
C GLU A 83 16.94 -8.47 -5.60
N LEU A 84 16.08 -7.64 -6.18
CA LEU A 84 16.42 -6.24 -6.50
C LEU A 84 16.07 -5.31 -5.33
N PHE A 85 15.00 -5.61 -4.63
CA PHE A 85 14.51 -4.84 -3.50
C PHE A 85 14.74 -5.60 -2.19
N ASP A 86 15.23 -4.88 -1.19
CA ASP A 86 15.33 -5.38 0.16
C ASP A 86 13.95 -5.19 0.85
N MET A 87 13.13 -6.22 0.74
CA MET A 87 11.77 -6.20 1.28
C MET A 87 11.75 -6.20 2.81
N ASP A 88 12.80 -6.72 3.47
CA ASP A 88 12.94 -6.65 4.92
C ASP A 88 13.26 -5.20 5.35
N MET A 89 14.08 -4.49 4.57
CA MET A 89 14.32 -3.08 4.80
C MET A 89 13.02 -2.26 4.69
N LEU A 90 12.23 -2.49 3.65
CA LEU A 90 11.01 -1.73 3.35
C LEU A 90 9.87 -1.98 4.35
N PHE A 91 9.61 -3.25 4.71
CA PHE A 91 8.40 -3.65 5.43
C PHE A 91 8.66 -4.09 6.88
N ASP A 92 9.92 -4.12 7.31
CA ASP A 92 10.27 -4.36 8.71
C ASP A 92 11.09 -3.20 9.30
N LYS A 93 12.25 -2.89 8.73
CA LYS A 93 13.15 -1.89 9.30
C LYS A 93 12.62 -0.46 9.16
N TYR A 94 12.06 -0.08 8.00
CA TYR A 94 11.52 1.26 7.81
C TYR A 94 10.36 1.56 8.77
N PRO A 95 9.31 0.76 8.85
CA PRO A 95 8.17 1.09 9.69
C PRO A 95 8.45 0.99 11.19
N ASN A 96 9.48 0.25 11.60
CA ASN A 96 9.77 0.06 13.01
C ASN A 96 10.94 0.93 13.52
N GLU A 97 11.87 1.36 12.65
CA GLU A 97 13.10 2.02 13.09
C GLU A 97 13.41 3.34 12.36
N LEU A 98 13.49 3.30 10.99
CA LEU A 98 14.03 4.43 10.22
C LEU A 98 12.98 5.48 9.86
N PHE A 99 11.80 5.03 9.48
CA PHE A 99 10.65 5.85 9.12
C PHE A 99 9.41 5.30 9.82
N PRO A 100 9.28 5.52 11.14
CA PRO A 100 8.25 4.89 11.95
C PRO A 100 6.85 5.08 11.37
N PHE A 101 6.10 3.97 11.26
CA PHE A 101 4.73 3.99 10.79
C PHE A 101 3.77 4.17 11.97
N ASP A 102 2.80 5.07 11.83
CA ASP A 102 1.80 5.32 12.86
C ASP A 102 0.65 4.31 12.76
N PHE A 103 0.91 3.12 13.30
CA PHE A 103 -0.08 2.04 13.37
C PHE A 103 -1.34 2.44 14.13
N ASP A 104 -1.20 3.24 15.18
CA ASP A 104 -2.32 3.59 16.04
C ASP A 104 -3.29 4.52 15.30
N THR A 105 -2.78 5.53 14.59
CA THR A 105 -3.61 6.40 13.73
C THR A 105 -4.22 5.59 12.58
N PHE A 106 -3.49 4.68 11.96
CA PHE A 106 -4.02 3.83 10.88
C PHE A 106 -5.17 2.95 11.37
N PHE A 107 -5.00 2.25 12.50
CA PHE A 107 -6.02 1.34 13.03
C PHE A 107 -7.25 2.05 13.58
N GLN A 108 -7.11 3.30 14.04
CA GLN A 108 -8.22 4.13 14.50
C GLN A 108 -8.93 4.90 13.38
N SER A 109 -8.39 4.85 12.16
CA SER A 109 -8.98 5.56 11.04
C SER A 109 -10.34 4.97 10.64
N ASP A 110 -11.32 5.85 10.40
CA ASP A 110 -12.62 5.48 9.81
C ASP A 110 -12.53 5.15 8.32
N THR A 111 -11.38 5.40 7.68
CA THR A 111 -11.14 5.08 6.27
C THR A 111 -10.93 3.58 6.13
N GLU A 112 -11.71 2.96 5.26
CA GLU A 112 -11.45 1.60 4.81
C GLU A 112 -10.26 1.60 3.84
N CYS A 113 -9.25 0.76 4.12
CA CYS A 113 -8.03 0.68 3.32
C CYS A 113 -7.87 -0.75 2.81
N GLU A 114 -7.92 -0.92 1.50
CA GLU A 114 -7.65 -2.20 0.85
C GLU A 114 -6.32 -2.17 0.10
N MET A 115 -5.61 -3.27 0.16
CA MET A 115 -4.38 -3.52 -0.60
C MET A 115 -4.59 -4.70 -1.52
N VAL A 116 -4.30 -4.52 -2.80
CA VAL A 116 -4.48 -5.57 -3.81
C VAL A 116 -3.26 -6.47 -3.85
N VAL A 117 -3.51 -7.76 -3.80
CA VAL A 117 -2.50 -8.82 -3.95
C VAL A 117 -2.95 -9.82 -5.01
N THR A 118 -2.01 -10.52 -5.62
CA THR A 118 -2.32 -11.62 -6.54
C THR A 118 -2.12 -12.95 -5.85
N ASN A 119 -3.18 -13.74 -5.73
CA ASN A 119 -3.12 -15.10 -5.19
C ASN A 119 -2.36 -16.01 -6.18
N CYS A 120 -1.22 -16.56 -5.75
CA CYS A 120 -0.38 -17.41 -6.62
C CYS A 120 -0.97 -18.80 -6.90
N GLN A 121 -1.99 -19.23 -6.18
CA GLN A 121 -2.65 -20.53 -6.41
C GLN A 121 -3.74 -20.42 -7.47
N THR A 122 -4.48 -19.30 -7.51
CA THR A 122 -5.62 -19.10 -8.41
C THR A 122 -5.29 -18.16 -9.58
N GLY A 123 -4.37 -17.23 -9.40
CA GLY A 123 -4.07 -16.16 -10.33
C GLY A 123 -5.00 -14.94 -10.20
N ASP A 124 -5.95 -14.98 -9.27
CA ASP A 124 -6.94 -13.91 -9.08
C ASP A 124 -6.39 -12.78 -8.19
N ALA A 125 -6.96 -11.59 -8.36
CA ALA A 125 -6.76 -10.48 -7.44
C ALA A 125 -7.56 -10.70 -6.16
N GLU A 126 -6.92 -10.45 -5.03
CA GLU A 126 -7.58 -10.38 -3.71
C GLU A 126 -7.36 -9.00 -3.10
N TYR A 127 -8.39 -8.51 -2.40
CA TYR A 127 -8.42 -7.19 -1.78
C TYR A 127 -8.39 -7.37 -0.28
N MET A 128 -7.25 -7.06 0.33
CA MET A 128 -7.00 -7.36 1.74
C MET A 128 -7.05 -6.12 2.59
N THR A 129 -7.68 -6.25 3.75
CA THR A 129 -7.70 -5.25 4.82
C THR A 129 -7.06 -5.80 6.08
N GLU A 130 -6.54 -4.90 6.92
CA GLU A 130 -6.06 -5.25 8.27
C GLU A 130 -6.26 -4.04 9.20
N LYS A 131 -6.81 -4.28 10.40
CA LYS A 131 -7.15 -3.22 11.37
C LYS A 131 -6.60 -3.47 12.78
N HIS A 132 -5.88 -4.57 12.99
CA HIS A 132 -5.50 -5.00 14.35
C HIS A 132 -4.07 -5.52 14.47
N ASP A 133 -3.56 -6.21 13.45
CA ASP A 133 -2.26 -6.87 13.49
C ASP A 133 -1.23 -6.08 12.66
N ARG A 134 -0.26 -5.48 13.35
CA ARG A 134 0.81 -4.67 12.73
C ARG A 134 1.64 -5.49 11.75
N ARG A 135 1.97 -6.73 12.11
CA ARG A 135 2.79 -7.59 11.27
C ARG A 135 2.02 -7.98 10.01
N ARG A 136 0.79 -8.45 10.18
CA ARG A 136 -0.06 -8.84 9.05
C ARG A 136 -0.31 -7.67 8.09
N LEU A 137 -0.50 -6.45 8.60
CA LEU A 137 -0.61 -5.23 7.78
C LEU A 137 0.63 -5.03 6.90
N MET A 138 1.83 -5.16 7.48
CA MET A 138 3.08 -5.03 6.73
C MET A 138 3.29 -6.19 5.76
N ASP A 139 2.90 -7.42 6.12
CA ASP A 139 2.97 -8.58 5.22
C ASP A 139 2.05 -8.42 4.00
N ILE A 140 0.85 -7.85 4.16
CA ILE A 140 -0.04 -7.51 3.04
C ILE A 140 0.58 -6.43 2.14
N GLY A 141 1.12 -5.37 2.71
CA GLY A 141 1.83 -4.33 1.95
C GLY A 141 3.03 -4.89 1.19
N ARG A 142 3.80 -5.76 1.85
CA ARG A 142 4.93 -6.50 1.25
C ARG A 142 4.46 -7.37 0.08
N ALA A 143 3.39 -8.15 0.25
CA ALA A 143 2.82 -9.00 -0.80
C ALA A 143 2.38 -8.16 -2.00
N SER A 144 1.63 -7.08 -1.75
CA SER A 144 1.18 -6.14 -2.78
C SER A 144 2.33 -5.51 -3.59
N SER A 145 3.53 -5.45 -3.01
CA SER A 145 4.74 -4.87 -3.62
C SER A 145 5.76 -5.91 -4.10
N SER A 146 5.45 -7.21 -3.99
CA SER A 146 6.36 -8.30 -4.37
C SER A 146 6.29 -8.60 -5.87
N ILE A 147 7.09 -7.88 -6.64
CA ILE A 147 7.18 -8.02 -8.11
C ILE A 147 7.83 -9.37 -8.44
N PRO A 148 7.22 -10.19 -9.34
CA PRO A 148 7.80 -11.46 -9.77
C PRO A 148 9.24 -11.33 -10.24
N VAL A 149 10.06 -12.36 -9.98
CA VAL A 149 11.47 -12.48 -10.37
C VAL A 149 12.42 -11.58 -9.55
N VAL A 150 11.97 -10.41 -9.10
CA VAL A 150 12.84 -9.44 -8.37
C VAL A 150 12.54 -9.34 -6.88
N SER A 151 11.46 -10.00 -6.43
CA SER A 151 11.09 -10.11 -5.01
C SER A 151 10.51 -11.49 -4.72
N PRO A 152 10.64 -12.00 -3.48
CA PRO A 152 10.05 -13.28 -3.10
C PRO A 152 8.52 -13.20 -3.00
N MET A 153 7.85 -14.34 -3.14
CA MET A 153 6.45 -14.50 -2.74
C MET A 153 6.32 -14.31 -1.23
N VAL A 154 5.20 -13.75 -0.80
CA VAL A 154 4.85 -13.58 0.62
C VAL A 154 3.74 -14.54 0.96
N GLU A 155 3.95 -15.34 2.01
CA GLU A 155 2.91 -16.23 2.52
C GLU A 155 2.07 -15.51 3.58
N ILE A 156 0.75 -15.44 3.36
CA ILE A 156 -0.23 -14.89 4.31
C ILE A 156 -1.29 -15.97 4.53
N ASP A 157 -1.48 -16.36 5.78
CA ASP A 157 -2.45 -17.38 6.18
C ASP A 157 -2.29 -18.72 5.42
N GLY A 158 -1.06 -19.09 5.04
CA GLY A 158 -0.74 -20.34 4.32
C GLY A 158 -0.95 -20.25 2.79
N VAL A 159 -1.24 -19.06 2.25
CA VAL A 159 -1.39 -18.81 0.81
C VAL A 159 -0.26 -17.91 0.31
N PRO A 160 0.43 -18.27 -0.80
CA PRO A 160 1.46 -17.43 -1.38
C PRO A 160 0.85 -16.32 -2.25
N TYR A 161 1.37 -15.09 -2.09
CA TYR A 161 0.95 -13.90 -2.81
C TYR A 161 2.12 -13.17 -3.47
N LEU A 162 1.80 -12.46 -4.54
CA LEU A 162 2.68 -11.56 -5.28
C LEU A 162 1.98 -10.21 -5.50
N ASP A 163 2.70 -9.28 -6.16
CA ASP A 163 2.24 -7.93 -6.48
C ASP A 163 0.84 -7.94 -7.13
N GLY A 164 -0.06 -7.12 -6.58
CA GLY A 164 -1.45 -7.04 -7.04
C GLY A 164 -1.59 -6.53 -8.48
N GLY A 165 -0.59 -5.79 -8.97
CA GLY A 165 -0.58 -5.29 -10.34
C GLY A 165 -0.52 -6.36 -11.43
N ILE A 166 -0.28 -7.63 -11.08
CA ILE A 166 -0.34 -8.77 -12.01
C ILE A 166 -1.80 -9.06 -12.39
N ALA A 167 -2.70 -9.09 -11.39
CA ALA A 167 -4.10 -9.48 -11.57
C ALA A 167 -5.02 -8.26 -11.74
N ASP A 168 -4.82 -7.18 -10.97
CA ASP A 168 -5.60 -5.93 -11.08
C ASP A 168 -4.73 -4.70 -10.76
N SER A 169 -4.19 -4.08 -11.80
CA SER A 169 -3.29 -2.92 -11.66
C SER A 169 -4.00 -1.60 -11.36
N ILE A 170 -5.29 -1.47 -11.69
CA ILE A 170 -6.14 -0.30 -11.42
C ILE A 170 -7.47 -0.80 -10.85
N PRO A 171 -7.59 -1.00 -9.53
CA PRO A 171 -8.70 -1.69 -8.88
C PRO A 171 -9.98 -0.84 -8.85
N LEU A 172 -10.65 -0.70 -9.98
CA LEU A 172 -11.91 0.03 -10.11
C LEU A 172 -13.13 -0.82 -9.75
N ILE A 173 -13.01 -2.15 -9.85
CA ILE A 173 -14.12 -3.08 -9.63
C ILE A 173 -14.64 -3.04 -8.19
N PRO A 174 -13.79 -3.17 -7.14
CA PRO A 174 -14.27 -3.11 -5.76
C PRO A 174 -14.95 -1.77 -5.44
N VAL A 175 -14.40 -0.65 -5.96
CA VAL A 175 -15.00 0.66 -5.79
C VAL A 175 -16.42 0.73 -6.37
N SER A 176 -16.66 0.13 -7.52
CA SER A 176 -17.98 0.15 -8.18
C SER A 176 -19.02 -0.69 -7.43
N TYR A 177 -18.60 -1.78 -6.77
CA TYR A 177 -19.51 -2.67 -6.05
C TYR A 177 -19.81 -2.21 -4.62
N THR A 178 -18.84 -1.63 -3.93
CA THR A 178 -18.95 -1.29 -2.50
C THR A 178 -19.46 0.13 -2.27
N HIS A 179 -19.13 1.08 -3.12
CA HIS A 179 -19.38 2.50 -2.86
C HIS A 179 -20.26 3.23 -3.87
N LEU A 180 -20.29 2.81 -5.14
CA LEU A 180 -21.09 3.47 -6.17
C LEU A 180 -22.52 2.91 -6.30
N ARG A 181 -22.74 1.62 -5.96
CA ARG A 181 -24.07 0.98 -6.07
C ARG A 181 -24.96 1.17 -4.85
N ALA A 182 -24.43 1.60 -3.70
CA ALA A 182 -25.25 1.87 -2.51
C ALA A 182 -26.28 3.00 -2.74
N HIS A 183 -26.15 3.77 -3.81
CA HIS A 183 -27.08 4.85 -4.17
C HIS A 183 -28.12 4.48 -5.24
N GLU A 184 -27.98 3.34 -5.91
CA GLU A 184 -28.98 2.91 -6.95
C GLU A 184 -30.20 2.20 -6.37
N THR A 185 -30.22 1.86 -5.09
CA THR A 185 -31.33 1.14 -4.44
C THR A 185 -32.32 2.03 -3.67
N SER A 186 -32.28 3.34 -3.87
CA SER A 186 -33.17 4.33 -3.20
C SER A 186 -34.07 5.07 -4.19
N LEU A 187 -34.63 4.36 -5.19
CA LEU A 187 -35.73 4.86 -6.01
C LEU A 187 -36.96 3.96 -5.86
#